data_650de991e85e667d2e4e5fc301b734f8
#
_entry.id   650de991e85e667d2e4e5fc301b734f8
#
_cell.length_a   1.000
_cell.length_b   1.000
_cell.length_c   1.000
_cell.angle_alpha   90.00
_cell.angle_beta   90.00
_cell.angle_gamma   90.00
#
_symmetry.space_group_name_H-M   'P 1'
#
loop_
_entity.id
_entity.type
_entity.pdbx_description
1 polymer ?
#
loop_
_entity_poly.entity_id
_entity_poly.type
_entity_poly.pdbx_seq_one_letter_code
_entity_poly.pdbx_strand_id
1 'polypeptide(L)'
;MTTKNTTIDPNKLQLALKIVGLAWASFYVIAAVSQQFFPIDPDSLMGLFFVWGHGGVAYVSMICAINIPLGLALYLSAANPGRHASAIDLCLVINFSHLICMLIMSFTHDNAMLHLAGDVPIGLIAMSVLAYCWLPLRSRLINAYINGPSADPA
;
A
#
# COMPACT_ATOMS: atom_id res chain seq x y z
N MET A 1 -25.31 26.69 -3.79
CA MET A 1 -24.53 25.72 -2.98
C MET A 1 -23.10 25.74 -3.51
N THR A 2 -22.22 26.50 -2.87
CA THR A 2 -20.79 26.55 -3.22
C THR A 2 -20.14 25.27 -2.67
N THR A 3 -19.89 24.31 -3.53
CA THR A 3 -19.03 23.16 -3.21
C THR A 3 -17.64 23.69 -2.88
N LYS A 4 -17.27 23.64 -1.61
CA LYS A 4 -15.89 23.85 -1.16
C LYS A 4 -15.03 22.81 -1.88
N ASN A 5 -14.38 23.23 -2.98
CA ASN A 5 -13.36 22.42 -3.65
C ASN A 5 -12.17 22.29 -2.69
N THR A 6 -12.20 21.28 -1.84
CA THR A 6 -11.04 20.88 -1.06
C THR A 6 -10.04 20.23 -2.02
N THR A 7 -9.29 21.06 -2.72
CA THR A 7 -8.17 20.58 -3.55
C THR A 7 -7.06 20.10 -2.60
N ILE A 8 -6.86 18.80 -2.60
CA ILE A 8 -5.74 18.20 -1.86
C ILE A 8 -4.44 18.76 -2.46
N ASP A 9 -3.53 19.20 -1.59
CA ASP A 9 -2.22 19.69 -1.99
C ASP A 9 -1.39 18.54 -2.61
N PRO A 10 -0.85 18.68 -3.84
CA PRO A 10 0.02 17.69 -4.47
C PRO A 10 1.22 17.29 -3.60
N ASN A 11 1.74 18.17 -2.76
CA ASN A 11 2.83 17.87 -1.84
C ASN A 11 2.42 16.81 -0.79
N LYS A 12 1.17 16.84 -0.35
CA LYS A 12 0.63 15.83 0.58
C LYS A 12 0.58 14.45 -0.07
N LEU A 13 0.21 14.38 -1.36
CA LEU A 13 0.26 13.14 -2.13
C LEU A 13 1.69 12.61 -2.25
N GLN A 14 2.64 13.47 -2.62
CA GLN A 14 4.05 13.04 -2.73
C GLN A 14 4.59 12.52 -1.40
N LEU A 15 4.26 13.20 -0.31
CA LEU A 15 4.63 12.77 1.03
C LEU A 15 3.98 11.43 1.39
N ALA A 16 2.68 11.26 1.11
CA ALA A 16 1.97 10.00 1.35
C ALA A 16 2.59 8.84 0.55
N LEU A 17 2.90 9.05 -0.73
CA LEU A 17 3.56 8.05 -1.58
C LEU A 17 4.93 7.64 -1.02
N LYS A 18 5.73 8.60 -0.55
CA LYS A 18 7.04 8.32 0.06
C LYS A 18 6.90 7.54 1.36
N ILE A 19 6.05 8.00 2.27
CA ILE A 19 5.89 7.38 3.59
C ILE A 19 5.28 5.98 3.45
N VAL A 20 4.14 5.86 2.74
CA VAL A 20 3.45 4.58 2.57
C VAL A 20 4.34 3.61 1.78
N GLY A 21 4.95 4.06 0.69
CA GLY A 21 5.81 3.21 -0.13
C GLY A 21 7.02 2.68 0.63
N LEU A 22 7.73 3.55 1.37
CA LEU A 22 8.89 3.13 2.17
C LEU A 22 8.48 2.22 3.33
N ALA A 23 7.43 2.59 4.09
CA ALA A 23 6.93 1.78 5.19
C ALA A 23 6.50 0.39 4.71
N TRP A 24 5.77 0.34 3.57
CA TRP A 24 5.32 -0.90 2.96
C TRP A 24 6.48 -1.80 2.54
N ALA A 25 7.43 -1.28 1.77
CA ALA A 25 8.61 -2.03 1.36
C ALA A 25 9.42 -2.53 2.57
N SER A 26 9.65 -1.66 3.57
CA SER A 26 10.40 -2.01 4.78
C SER A 26 9.70 -3.09 5.59
N PHE A 27 8.39 -3.02 5.75
CA PHE A 27 7.61 -4.04 6.45
C PHE A 27 7.81 -5.43 5.83
N TYR A 28 7.70 -5.54 4.51
CA TYR A 28 7.87 -6.82 3.83
C TYR A 28 9.32 -7.28 3.75
N VAL A 29 10.30 -6.38 3.73
CA VAL A 29 11.73 -6.75 3.89
C VAL A 29 11.96 -7.34 5.28
N ILE A 30 11.45 -6.70 6.33
CA ILE A 30 11.56 -7.21 7.70
C ILE A 30 10.87 -8.56 7.81
N ALA A 31 9.66 -8.72 7.24
CA ALA A 31 8.94 -9.98 7.23
C ALA A 31 9.74 -11.11 6.56
N ALA A 32 10.33 -10.83 5.37
CA ALA A 32 11.13 -11.80 4.63
C ALA A 32 12.38 -12.23 5.43
N VAL A 33 13.10 -11.28 6.01
CA VAL A 33 14.31 -11.54 6.81
C VAL A 33 13.95 -12.29 8.07
N SER A 34 12.89 -11.88 8.77
CA SER A 34 12.46 -12.53 10.02
C SER A 34 12.10 -14.00 9.79
N GLN A 35 11.32 -14.29 8.75
CA GLN A 35 10.90 -15.66 8.43
C GLN A 35 12.08 -16.54 8.03
N GLN A 36 13.13 -16.00 7.44
CA GLN A 36 14.25 -16.77 6.95
C GLN A 36 15.31 -17.06 8.04
N PHE A 37 15.53 -16.10 8.94
CA PHE A 37 16.66 -16.15 9.88
C PHE A 37 16.25 -16.25 11.35
N PHE A 38 15.02 -15.89 11.68
CA PHE A 38 14.53 -15.88 13.06
C PHE A 38 13.20 -16.62 13.14
N PRO A 39 13.16 -17.83 13.74
CA PRO A 39 11.90 -18.49 13.98
C PRO A 39 11.05 -17.63 14.92
N ILE A 40 9.93 -17.14 14.39
CA ILE A 40 9.00 -16.30 15.14
C ILE A 40 7.97 -17.25 15.78
N ASP A 41 7.82 -17.13 17.10
CA ASP A 41 6.75 -17.80 17.82
C ASP A 41 5.39 -17.23 17.34
N PRO A 42 4.48 -18.07 16.78
CA PRO A 42 3.17 -17.64 16.33
C PRO A 42 2.33 -16.95 17.40
N ASP A 43 2.50 -17.33 18.66
CA ASP A 43 1.74 -16.78 19.80
C ASP A 43 2.33 -15.48 20.34
N SER A 44 3.46 -15.02 19.79
CA SER A 44 4.10 -13.76 20.16
C SER A 44 3.46 -12.56 19.48
N LEU A 45 3.72 -11.35 20.01
CA LEU A 45 3.31 -10.10 19.37
C LEU A 45 3.91 -9.97 17.94
N MET A 46 5.13 -10.48 17.72
CA MET A 46 5.74 -10.54 16.39
C MET A 46 5.04 -11.54 15.48
N GLY A 47 4.54 -12.67 16.05
CA GLY A 47 3.72 -13.63 15.31
C GLY A 47 2.47 -13.01 14.73
N LEU A 48 1.83 -12.08 15.45
CA LEU A 48 0.64 -11.36 15.00
C LEU A 48 0.85 -10.63 13.66
N PHE A 49 2.07 -10.16 13.40
CA PHE A 49 2.37 -9.39 12.19
C PHE A 49 3.07 -10.20 11.11
N PHE A 50 3.79 -11.26 11.45
CA PHE A 50 4.71 -11.93 10.54
C PHE A 50 4.45 -13.41 10.33
N VAL A 51 3.53 -14.02 11.08
CA VAL A 51 3.13 -15.41 10.86
C VAL A 51 1.78 -15.45 10.17
N TRP A 52 1.79 -15.75 8.86
CA TRP A 52 0.60 -15.74 8.03
C TRP A 52 0.16 -17.18 7.70
N GLY A 53 -0.73 -17.70 8.54
CA GLY A 53 -1.43 -18.94 8.30
C GLY A 53 -0.52 -20.18 8.18
N HIS A 54 -1.09 -21.24 7.64
CA HIS A 54 -0.41 -22.54 7.49
C HIS A 54 0.46 -22.62 6.22
N GLY A 55 0.56 -21.53 5.43
CA GLY A 55 1.29 -21.50 4.16
C GLY A 55 2.82 -21.58 4.27
N GLY A 56 3.34 -21.38 5.48
CA GLY A 56 4.77 -21.50 5.77
C GLY A 56 5.64 -20.44 5.06
N VAL A 57 6.95 -20.63 5.14
CA VAL A 57 7.97 -19.69 4.62
C VAL A 57 7.80 -19.41 3.12
N ALA A 58 7.40 -20.41 2.34
CA ALA A 58 7.21 -20.22 0.89
C ALA A 58 6.09 -19.22 0.56
N TYR A 59 4.96 -19.28 1.28
CA TYR A 59 3.85 -18.34 1.10
C TYR A 59 4.26 -16.92 1.48
N VAL A 60 4.91 -16.73 2.61
CA VAL A 60 5.42 -15.43 3.05
C VAL A 60 6.42 -14.86 2.05
N SER A 61 7.34 -15.71 1.55
CA SER A 61 8.32 -15.30 0.55
C SER A 61 7.66 -14.80 -0.74
N MET A 62 6.60 -15.47 -1.20
CA MET A 62 5.83 -15.03 -2.40
C MET A 62 5.16 -13.67 -2.16
N ILE A 63 4.52 -13.48 -1.01
CA ILE A 63 3.89 -12.20 -0.66
C ILE A 63 4.93 -11.08 -0.60
N CYS A 64 6.07 -11.34 0.04
CA CYS A 64 7.17 -10.37 0.13
C CYS A 64 7.73 -10.02 -1.26
N ALA A 65 7.92 -11.01 -2.12
CA ALA A 65 8.41 -10.80 -3.48
C ALA A 65 7.50 -9.90 -4.33
N ILE A 66 6.21 -9.85 -4.05
CA ILE A 66 5.25 -8.96 -4.72
C ILE A 66 5.21 -7.59 -4.04
N ASN A 67 5.13 -7.55 -2.72
CA ASN A 67 4.87 -6.32 -2.00
C ASN A 67 6.11 -5.41 -1.83
N ILE A 68 7.31 -5.97 -1.79
CA ILE A 68 8.54 -5.15 -1.77
C ILE A 68 8.64 -4.28 -3.04
N PRO A 69 8.57 -4.84 -4.26
CA PRO A 69 8.59 -4.03 -5.49
C PRO A 69 7.42 -3.02 -5.56
N LEU A 70 6.22 -3.39 -5.11
CA LEU A 70 5.08 -2.48 -5.08
C LEU A 70 5.32 -1.28 -4.15
N GLY A 71 5.86 -1.50 -2.96
CA GLY A 71 6.23 -0.42 -2.05
C GLY A 71 7.30 0.49 -2.64
N LEU A 72 8.33 -0.07 -3.28
CA LEU A 72 9.35 0.71 -3.98
C LEU A 72 8.76 1.49 -5.16
N ALA A 73 7.85 0.90 -5.94
CA ALA A 73 7.17 1.58 -7.05
C ALA A 73 6.35 2.77 -6.55
N LEU A 74 5.65 2.65 -5.42
CA LEU A 74 4.96 3.78 -4.78
C LEU A 74 5.93 4.88 -4.38
N TYR A 75 7.03 4.53 -3.71
CA TYR A 75 8.05 5.49 -3.29
C TYR A 75 8.63 6.27 -4.48
N LEU A 76 8.98 5.57 -5.55
CA LEU A 76 9.53 6.17 -6.78
C LEU A 76 8.48 7.01 -7.53
N SER A 77 7.21 6.63 -7.46
CA SER A 77 6.11 7.37 -8.07
C SER A 77 5.91 8.76 -7.47
N ALA A 78 6.42 9.00 -6.27
CA ALA A 78 6.35 10.32 -5.63
C ALA A 78 7.07 11.43 -6.40
N ALA A 79 8.08 11.10 -7.21
CA ALA A 79 8.81 12.08 -8.03
C ALA A 79 7.92 12.66 -9.15
N ASN A 80 7.09 11.83 -9.77
CA ASN A 80 6.13 12.25 -10.81
C ASN A 80 4.88 11.35 -10.78
N PRO A 81 3.91 11.63 -9.91
CA PRO A 81 2.73 10.78 -9.76
C PRO A 81 1.89 10.66 -11.04
N GLY A 82 1.82 11.71 -11.86
CA GLY A 82 1.08 11.68 -13.13
C GLY A 82 1.67 10.69 -14.14
N ARG A 83 2.99 10.64 -14.24
CA ARG A 83 3.70 9.67 -15.08
C ARG A 83 3.51 8.22 -14.63
N HIS A 84 3.44 8.01 -13.33
CA HIS A 84 3.35 6.69 -12.71
C HIS A 84 1.94 6.33 -12.24
N ALA A 85 0.92 6.99 -12.81
CA ALA A 85 -0.48 6.80 -12.41
C ALA A 85 -0.92 5.33 -12.40
N SER A 86 -0.58 4.58 -13.45
CA SER A 86 -0.94 3.16 -13.55
C SER A 86 -0.29 2.30 -12.46
N ALA A 87 0.92 2.63 -12.05
CA ALA A 87 1.59 1.91 -10.97
C ALA A 87 0.90 2.18 -9.61
N ILE A 88 0.48 3.41 -9.37
CA ILE A 88 -0.27 3.78 -8.15
C ILE A 88 -1.63 3.10 -8.14
N ASP A 89 -2.38 3.16 -9.25
CA ASP A 89 -3.68 2.50 -9.40
C ASP A 89 -3.57 0.99 -9.18
N LEU A 90 -2.59 0.34 -9.83
CA LEU A 90 -2.37 -1.10 -9.71
C LEU A 90 -2.01 -1.49 -8.26
N CYS A 91 -1.16 -0.72 -7.61
CA CYS A 91 -0.80 -0.95 -6.21
C CYS A 91 -2.03 -0.86 -5.29
N LEU A 92 -2.88 0.15 -5.47
CA LEU A 92 -4.12 0.28 -4.71
C LEU A 92 -5.05 -0.93 -4.94
N VAL A 93 -5.27 -1.31 -6.20
CA VAL A 93 -6.15 -2.44 -6.53
C VAL A 93 -5.62 -3.74 -5.94
N ILE A 94 -4.34 -4.06 -6.12
CA ILE A 94 -3.74 -5.30 -5.59
C ILE A 94 -3.85 -5.33 -4.06
N ASN A 95 -3.49 -4.24 -3.39
CA ASN A 95 -3.48 -4.23 -1.93
C ASN A 95 -4.89 -4.25 -1.33
N PHE A 96 -5.86 -3.50 -1.89
CA PHE A 96 -7.24 -3.61 -1.43
C PHE A 96 -7.82 -5.00 -1.66
N SER A 97 -7.57 -5.63 -2.81
CA SER A 97 -8.00 -7.00 -3.08
C SER A 97 -7.39 -7.99 -2.09
N HIS A 98 -6.09 -7.86 -1.80
CA HIS A 98 -5.39 -8.67 -0.82
C HIS A 98 -5.99 -8.50 0.59
N LEU A 99 -6.18 -7.26 1.03
CA LEU A 99 -6.76 -6.96 2.35
C LEU A 99 -8.21 -7.46 2.49
N ILE A 100 -9.01 -7.40 1.41
CA ILE A 100 -10.36 -7.97 1.39
C ILE A 100 -10.29 -9.49 1.53
N CYS A 101 -9.39 -10.17 0.80
CA CYS A 101 -9.19 -11.61 0.96
C CYS A 101 -8.78 -11.98 2.39
N MET A 102 -7.83 -11.24 2.98
CA MET A 102 -7.42 -11.48 4.36
C MET A 102 -8.57 -11.24 5.35
N LEU A 103 -9.38 -10.20 5.13
CA LEU A 103 -10.56 -9.94 5.94
C LEU A 103 -11.56 -11.10 5.89
N ILE A 104 -11.83 -11.64 4.70
CA ILE A 104 -12.71 -12.80 4.53
C ILE A 104 -12.11 -14.02 5.23
N MET A 105 -10.83 -14.30 5.03
CA MET A 105 -10.13 -15.42 5.66
C MET A 105 -10.16 -15.33 7.19
N SER A 106 -10.09 -14.13 7.75
CA SER A 106 -10.16 -13.92 9.21
C SER A 106 -11.46 -14.40 9.83
N PHE A 107 -12.55 -14.51 9.06
CA PHE A 107 -13.84 -15.02 9.53
C PHE A 107 -14.10 -16.48 9.14
N THR A 108 -13.34 -17.05 8.21
CA THR A 108 -13.61 -18.37 7.63
C THR A 108 -12.58 -19.43 8.00
N HIS A 109 -11.44 -19.04 8.56
CA HIS A 109 -10.38 -19.95 8.91
C HIS A 109 -10.00 -19.82 10.38
N ASP A 110 -9.82 -20.96 11.05
CA ASP A 110 -9.33 -21.01 12.41
C ASP A 110 -7.93 -20.36 12.51
N ASN A 111 -7.71 -19.60 13.58
CA ASN A 111 -6.49 -18.83 13.85
C ASN A 111 -6.20 -17.62 12.93
N ALA A 112 -7.06 -17.32 11.94
CA ALA A 112 -6.87 -16.15 11.09
C ALA A 112 -7.45 -14.85 11.71
N MET A 113 -8.21 -14.94 12.80
CA MET A 113 -8.77 -13.74 13.48
C MET A 113 -7.70 -12.79 14.01
N LEU A 114 -6.47 -13.25 14.23
CA LEU A 114 -5.35 -12.42 14.65
C LEU A 114 -5.01 -11.32 13.63
N HIS A 115 -5.26 -11.56 12.34
CA HIS A 115 -5.08 -10.57 11.28
C HIS A 115 -5.98 -9.32 11.46
N LEU A 116 -7.15 -9.48 12.11
CA LEU A 116 -8.04 -8.35 12.41
C LEU A 116 -7.46 -7.38 13.45
N ALA A 117 -6.53 -7.84 14.27
CA ALA A 117 -5.85 -6.99 15.25
C ALA A 117 -4.49 -6.48 14.77
N GLY A 118 -3.93 -7.07 13.71
CA GLY A 118 -2.59 -6.80 13.20
C GLY A 118 -2.56 -6.07 11.85
N ASP A 119 -2.17 -6.81 10.84
CA ASP A 119 -1.81 -6.30 9.51
C ASP A 119 -3.00 -5.75 8.70
N VAL A 120 -4.20 -6.33 8.83
CA VAL A 120 -5.39 -5.88 8.08
C VAL A 120 -5.77 -4.42 8.40
N PRO A 121 -5.96 -4.00 9.68
CA PRO A 121 -6.27 -2.61 9.99
C PRO A 121 -5.19 -1.64 9.53
N ILE A 122 -3.92 -1.98 9.73
CA ILE A 122 -2.79 -1.13 9.34
C ILE A 122 -2.75 -0.96 7.83
N GLY A 123 -2.90 -2.06 7.10
CA GLY A 123 -2.94 -2.05 5.65
C GLY A 123 -4.12 -1.24 5.10
N LEU A 124 -5.32 -1.42 5.67
CA LEU A 124 -6.51 -0.64 5.28
C LEU A 124 -6.32 0.85 5.53
N ILE A 125 -5.78 1.25 6.67
CA ILE A 125 -5.50 2.67 6.96
C ILE A 125 -4.50 3.23 5.95
N ALA A 126 -3.37 2.55 5.72
CA ALA A 126 -2.33 3.00 4.80
C ALA A 126 -2.86 3.17 3.36
N MET A 127 -3.58 2.17 2.85
CA MET A 127 -4.15 2.22 1.51
C MET A 127 -5.28 3.24 1.39
N SER A 128 -6.10 3.41 2.44
CA SER A 128 -7.17 4.43 2.45
C SER A 128 -6.61 5.85 2.45
N VAL A 129 -5.55 6.12 3.22
CA VAL A 129 -4.86 7.42 3.19
C VAL A 129 -4.28 7.70 1.81
N LEU A 130 -3.65 6.70 1.19
CA LEU A 130 -3.11 6.84 -0.16
C LEU A 130 -4.22 7.08 -1.18
N ALA A 131 -5.30 6.32 -1.14
CA ALA A 131 -6.45 6.49 -2.03
C ALA A 131 -7.10 7.87 -1.85
N TYR A 132 -7.27 8.32 -0.61
CA TYR A 132 -7.80 9.66 -0.30
C TYR A 132 -6.94 10.77 -0.90
N CYS A 133 -5.61 10.65 -0.85
CA CYS A 133 -4.71 11.64 -1.45
C CYS A 133 -4.67 11.54 -2.99
N TRP A 134 -4.74 10.33 -3.54
CA TRP A 134 -4.55 10.06 -4.96
C TRP A 134 -5.79 10.32 -5.81
N LEU A 135 -6.93 9.73 -5.45
CA LEU A 135 -8.11 9.71 -6.31
C LEU A 135 -8.60 11.11 -6.75
N PRO A 136 -8.64 12.14 -5.88
CA PRO A 136 -9.06 13.47 -6.28
C PRO A 136 -8.09 14.18 -7.22
N LEU A 137 -6.79 13.83 -7.17
CA LEU A 137 -5.74 14.47 -7.98
C LEU A 137 -5.43 13.69 -9.27
N ARG A 138 -5.84 12.44 -9.36
CA ARG A 138 -5.48 11.49 -10.42
C ARG A 138 -5.67 12.06 -11.82
N SER A 139 -6.89 12.43 -12.18
CA SER A 139 -7.19 12.92 -13.53
C SER A 139 -6.44 14.20 -13.86
N ARG A 140 -6.31 15.14 -12.91
CA ARG A 140 -5.57 16.38 -13.08
C ARG A 140 -4.09 16.12 -13.37
N LEU A 141 -3.46 15.25 -12.58
CA LEU A 141 -2.04 14.94 -12.72
C LEU A 141 -1.73 14.17 -14.00
N ILE A 142 -2.60 13.25 -14.41
CA ILE A 142 -2.48 12.55 -15.70
C ILE A 142 -2.59 13.53 -16.86
N ASN A 143 -3.60 14.42 -16.85
CA ASN A 143 -3.79 15.40 -17.90
C ASN A 143 -2.62 16.39 -17.97
N ALA A 144 -2.11 16.84 -16.85
CA ALA A 144 -0.93 17.70 -16.80
C ALA A 144 0.32 17.00 -17.35
N TYR A 145 0.46 15.71 -17.13
CA TYR A 145 1.57 14.92 -17.68
C TYR A 145 1.44 14.74 -19.20
N ILE A 146 0.24 14.44 -19.71
CA ILE A 146 0.01 14.17 -21.15
C ILE A 146 0.10 15.47 -21.97
N ASN A 147 -0.51 16.56 -21.49
CA ASN A 147 -0.63 17.79 -22.26
C ASN A 147 0.55 18.76 -22.05
N GLY A 148 1.47 18.45 -21.14
CA GLY A 148 2.52 19.36 -20.74
C GLY A 148 2.01 20.55 -19.91
N PRO A 149 2.90 21.44 -19.45
CA PRO A 149 2.47 22.71 -18.88
C PRO A 149 1.72 23.49 -19.96
N SER A 150 0.42 23.75 -19.71
CA SER A 150 -0.34 24.66 -20.57
C SER A 150 0.47 25.95 -20.70
N ALA A 151 0.91 26.27 -21.93
CA ALA A 151 1.39 27.61 -22.21
C ALA A 151 0.22 28.54 -21.87
N ASP A 152 0.30 29.28 -20.75
CA ASP A 152 -0.64 30.35 -20.48
C ASP A 152 -0.59 31.29 -21.69
N PRO A 153 -1.72 31.56 -22.34
CA PRO A 153 -1.73 32.61 -23.35
C PRO A 153 -1.40 33.90 -22.65
N ALA A 154 -0.28 34.50 -23.03
CA ALA A 154 0.15 35.83 -22.60
C ALA A 154 -0.87 36.91 -22.95
#